data_85296732905dcf487efbb2a11b99c8f9
#
_entry.id   85296732905dcf487efbb2a11b99c8f9
#
_cell.length_a   1.000
_cell.length_b   1.000
_cell.length_c   1.000
_cell.angle_alpha   90.00
_cell.angle_beta   90.00
_cell.angle_gamma   90.00
#
_symmetry.space_group_name_H-M   'P 1'
#
loop_
_entity.id
_entity.type
_entity.pdbx_description
1 polymer ?
#
loop_
_entity_poly.entity_id
_entity_poly.type
_entity_poly.pdbx_seq_one_letter_code
_entity_poly.pdbx_strand_id
1 'polypeptide(L)'
;MSTYSPPPSLENEPPTPYPASPYPPNRQTMVRVQLPPRNPWMVYTLLGLSVAMFALQMLSQFLFQGDYLAALGMKYNDAIRAGQFWRLLTPVLLHGSVLHIGFNMYALYNIGPSLERKYGIWPFLALYLIGGVWGNTLSFLLSPNPSLGASTAIIGLIAAQGVYIYKNRYLLGPAARPLLINIAMIVAVNLMLGLNPGIDNWGHIGGLL
;
A
#
# COMPACT_ATOMS: atom_id res chain seq x y z
N MET A 1 46.65 73.33 -2.89
CA MET A 1 46.80 71.85 -2.72
C MET A 1 45.95 71.48 -1.50
N SER A 2 44.76 70.92 -1.71
CA SER A 2 43.86 70.46 -0.67
C SER A 2 44.19 69.02 -0.36
N THR A 3 44.60 68.72 0.84
CA THR A 3 44.89 67.36 1.32
C THR A 3 43.61 66.70 1.72
N TYR A 4 43.12 65.73 0.93
CA TYR A 4 42.01 64.86 1.26
C TYR A 4 42.51 63.74 2.22
N SER A 5 41.97 63.75 3.46
CA SER A 5 42.16 62.61 4.40
C SER A 5 40.96 61.68 4.26
N PRO A 6 41.15 60.40 4.00
CA PRO A 6 40.06 59.43 3.95
C PRO A 6 39.44 59.24 5.33
N PRO A 7 38.10 58.97 5.42
CA PRO A 7 37.47 58.68 6.72
C PRO A 7 37.98 57.37 7.35
N PRO A 8 37.97 57.27 8.68
CA PRO A 8 38.42 56.03 9.34
C PRO A 8 37.60 54.82 8.92
N SER A 9 38.27 53.68 8.67
CA SER A 9 37.66 52.42 8.31
C SER A 9 36.83 51.88 9.49
N LEU A 10 35.57 51.54 9.21
CA LEU A 10 34.61 50.94 10.19
C LEU A 10 34.91 49.44 10.49
N GLU A 11 36.14 48.99 10.27
CA GLU A 11 36.50 47.57 10.30
C GLU A 11 36.77 46.95 11.68
N ASN A 12 36.60 47.67 12.78
CA ASN A 12 36.95 47.19 14.12
C ASN A 12 35.92 47.33 15.23
N GLU A 13 34.62 47.45 14.85
CA GLU A 13 33.60 47.29 15.90
C GLU A 13 33.29 45.82 16.11
N PRO A 14 33.41 45.27 17.32
CA PRO A 14 32.98 43.90 17.60
C PRO A 14 31.48 43.79 17.32
N PRO A 15 31.03 42.67 16.71
CA PRO A 15 29.61 42.51 16.41
C PRO A 15 28.79 42.64 17.66
N THR A 16 27.85 43.59 17.69
CA THR A 16 26.90 43.76 18.80
C THR A 16 26.16 42.44 18.98
N PRO A 17 26.11 41.90 20.23
CA PRO A 17 25.36 40.68 20.49
C PRO A 17 23.91 40.92 20.11
N TYR A 18 23.40 40.11 19.17
CA TYR A 18 21.97 40.13 18.85
C TYR A 18 21.18 39.95 20.16
N PRO A 19 20.15 40.75 20.41
CA PRO A 19 19.30 40.56 21.59
C PRO A 19 18.75 39.14 21.56
N ALA A 20 18.93 38.43 22.67
CA ALA A 20 18.41 37.07 22.81
C ALA A 20 16.91 37.07 22.49
N SER A 21 16.46 36.18 21.58
CA SER A 21 15.05 36.06 21.24
C SER A 21 14.22 35.92 22.53
N PRO A 22 13.21 36.78 22.75
CA PRO A 22 12.35 36.68 23.95
C PRO A 22 11.48 35.40 23.92
N TYR A 23 11.52 34.66 22.84
CA TYR A 23 10.81 33.38 22.71
C TYR A 23 11.77 32.25 23.07
N PRO A 24 11.40 31.35 24.02
CA PRO A 24 12.17 30.14 24.25
C PRO A 24 12.24 29.33 22.97
N PRO A 25 13.39 28.68 22.69
CA PRO A 25 13.49 27.83 21.52
C PRO A 25 12.33 26.85 21.57
N ASN A 26 11.50 26.85 20.51
CA ASN A 26 10.38 25.92 20.36
C ASN A 26 10.95 24.49 20.31
N ARG A 27 11.13 23.88 21.48
CA ARG A 27 11.43 22.47 21.62
C ARG A 27 10.18 21.73 21.15
N GLN A 28 10.12 21.42 19.86
CA GLN A 28 9.17 20.44 19.36
C GLN A 28 9.47 19.13 20.09
N THR A 29 8.73 18.88 21.16
CA THR A 29 8.75 17.61 21.87
C THR A 29 8.17 16.59 20.90
N MET A 30 9.04 15.86 20.22
CA MET A 30 8.61 14.73 19.40
C MET A 30 7.99 13.70 20.35
N VAL A 31 6.68 13.68 20.43
CA VAL A 31 5.95 12.64 21.16
C VAL A 31 6.12 11.35 20.35
N ARG A 32 7.00 10.49 20.81
CA ARG A 32 7.16 9.15 20.24
C ARG A 32 5.96 8.32 20.68
N VAL A 33 4.93 8.27 19.83
CA VAL A 33 3.79 7.38 20.06
C VAL A 33 4.30 5.95 19.89
N GLN A 34 4.58 5.28 20.98
CA GLN A 34 4.85 3.84 20.98
C GLN A 34 3.51 3.12 20.83
N LEU A 35 3.26 2.59 19.64
CA LEU A 35 2.17 1.63 19.47
C LEU A 35 2.50 0.36 20.27
N PRO A 36 1.52 -0.23 20.99
CA PRO A 36 1.78 -1.46 21.72
C PRO A 36 2.27 -2.55 20.76
N PRO A 37 3.22 -3.41 21.19
CA PRO A 37 3.73 -4.50 20.39
C PRO A 37 2.61 -5.53 20.16
N ARG A 38 1.86 -5.38 19.09
CA ARG A 38 0.89 -6.38 18.64
C ARG A 38 1.50 -7.17 17.49
N ASN A 39 1.52 -8.48 17.64
CA ASN A 39 1.90 -9.36 16.54
C ASN A 39 0.86 -9.25 15.43
N PRO A 40 1.27 -9.09 14.17
CA PRO A 40 0.34 -8.95 13.04
C PRO A 40 -0.17 -10.33 12.59
N TRP A 41 -0.97 -10.96 13.45
CA TRP A 41 -1.48 -12.32 13.25
C TRP A 41 -2.32 -12.46 11.98
N MET A 42 -3.13 -11.46 11.65
CA MET A 42 -3.99 -11.52 10.46
C MET A 42 -3.17 -11.49 9.17
N VAL A 43 -2.11 -10.69 9.14
CA VAL A 43 -1.17 -10.68 8.01
C VAL A 43 -0.57 -12.08 7.81
N TYR A 44 -0.06 -12.70 8.87
CA TYR A 44 0.52 -14.05 8.77
C TYR A 44 -0.52 -15.11 8.42
N THR A 45 -1.75 -14.96 8.89
CA THR A 45 -2.86 -15.84 8.52
C THR A 45 -3.17 -15.73 7.03
N LEU A 46 -3.28 -14.51 6.48
CA LEU A 46 -3.54 -14.29 5.06
C LEU A 46 -2.38 -14.80 4.19
N LEU A 47 -1.12 -14.57 4.61
CA LEU A 47 0.06 -15.13 3.94
C LEU A 47 -0.02 -16.67 3.91
N GLY A 48 -0.25 -17.30 5.05
CA GLY A 48 -0.35 -18.76 5.17
C GLY A 48 -1.49 -19.35 4.35
N LEU A 49 -2.68 -18.72 4.38
CA LEU A 49 -3.84 -19.13 3.57
C LEU A 49 -3.55 -19.03 2.06
N SER A 50 -2.94 -17.94 1.62
CA SER A 50 -2.60 -17.76 0.20
C SER A 50 -1.57 -18.79 -0.27
N VAL A 51 -0.53 -19.05 0.54
CA VAL A 51 0.49 -20.07 0.22
C VAL A 51 -0.13 -21.46 0.21
N ALA A 52 -0.96 -21.81 1.21
CA ALA A 52 -1.65 -23.10 1.26
C ALA A 52 -2.58 -23.29 0.06
N MET A 53 -3.36 -22.25 -0.29
CA MET A 53 -4.24 -22.29 -1.46
C MET A 53 -3.45 -22.47 -2.76
N PHE A 54 -2.33 -21.78 -2.93
CA PHE A 54 -1.47 -21.94 -4.09
C PHE A 54 -0.85 -23.34 -4.16
N ALA A 55 -0.43 -23.91 -3.04
CA ALA A 55 0.05 -25.29 -2.99
C ALA A 55 -1.04 -26.29 -3.40
N LEU A 56 -2.30 -26.06 -2.97
CA LEU A 56 -3.45 -26.86 -3.42
C LEU A 56 -3.74 -26.69 -4.92
N GLN A 57 -3.59 -25.47 -5.49
CA GLN A 57 -3.69 -25.23 -6.92
C GLN A 57 -2.63 -26.04 -7.70
N MET A 58 -1.38 -26.02 -7.23
CA MET A 58 -0.29 -26.80 -7.83
C MET A 58 -0.54 -28.31 -7.73
N LEU A 59 -1.05 -28.76 -6.60
CA LEU A 59 -1.43 -30.18 -6.41
C LEU A 59 -2.58 -30.58 -7.34
N SER A 60 -3.60 -29.73 -7.48
CA SER A 60 -4.70 -29.92 -8.43
C SER A 60 -4.19 -30.04 -9.87
N GLN A 61 -3.30 -29.11 -10.25
CA GLN A 61 -2.67 -29.13 -11.58
C GLN A 61 -1.87 -30.42 -11.82
N PHE A 62 -1.14 -30.89 -10.84
CA PHE A 62 -0.32 -32.09 -10.93
C PHE A 62 -1.16 -33.37 -11.00
N LEU A 63 -2.17 -33.52 -10.13
CA LEU A 63 -2.97 -34.74 -10.03
C LEU A 63 -4.04 -34.86 -11.14
N PHE A 64 -4.65 -33.74 -11.53
CA PHE A 64 -5.82 -33.71 -12.41
C PHE A 64 -5.55 -33.03 -13.75
N GLN A 65 -4.31 -32.59 -14.02
CA GLN A 65 -3.91 -31.86 -15.22
C GLN A 65 -4.71 -30.57 -15.44
N GLY A 66 -5.24 -29.99 -14.36
CA GLY A 66 -6.01 -28.76 -14.38
C GLY A 66 -6.08 -28.07 -13.02
N ASP A 67 -6.07 -26.74 -13.04
CA ASP A 67 -6.26 -25.93 -11.83
C ASP A 67 -7.76 -25.74 -11.55
N TYR A 68 -8.37 -26.76 -10.96
CA TYR A 68 -9.79 -26.74 -10.63
C TYR A 68 -10.14 -25.70 -9.56
N LEU A 69 -9.21 -25.37 -8.66
CA LEU A 69 -9.43 -24.35 -7.65
C LEU A 69 -9.50 -22.94 -8.29
N ALA A 70 -8.61 -22.66 -9.23
CA ALA A 70 -8.72 -21.43 -10.01
C ALA A 70 -10.01 -21.43 -10.86
N ALA A 71 -10.35 -22.51 -11.54
CA ALA A 71 -11.57 -22.60 -12.32
C ALA A 71 -12.83 -22.35 -11.49
N LEU A 72 -12.88 -22.81 -10.25
CA LEU A 72 -14.02 -22.63 -9.34
C LEU A 72 -14.04 -21.26 -8.66
N GLY A 73 -12.88 -20.62 -8.44
CA GLY A 73 -12.77 -19.45 -7.57
C GLY A 73 -12.32 -18.15 -8.25
N MET A 74 -11.73 -18.18 -9.45
CA MET A 74 -11.31 -16.96 -10.14
C MET A 74 -12.51 -16.08 -10.54
N LYS A 75 -12.29 -14.79 -10.66
CA LYS A 75 -13.24 -13.86 -11.25
C LYS A 75 -13.49 -14.28 -12.70
N TYR A 76 -14.72 -14.69 -13.00
CA TYR A 76 -15.16 -15.09 -14.33
C TYR A 76 -16.58 -14.56 -14.56
N ASN A 77 -16.71 -13.66 -15.54
CA ASN A 77 -17.89 -12.82 -15.67
C ASN A 77 -19.18 -13.62 -15.90
N ASP A 78 -19.16 -14.64 -16.74
CA ASP A 78 -20.37 -15.40 -17.04
C ASP A 78 -20.85 -16.22 -15.86
N ALA A 79 -19.92 -16.77 -15.07
CA ALA A 79 -20.27 -17.46 -13.84
C ALA A 79 -20.82 -16.50 -12.77
N ILE A 80 -20.29 -15.28 -12.66
CA ILE A 80 -20.83 -14.25 -11.75
C ILE A 80 -22.25 -13.86 -12.19
N ARG A 81 -22.49 -13.65 -13.49
CA ARG A 81 -23.84 -13.41 -14.05
C ARG A 81 -24.81 -14.57 -13.79
N ALA A 82 -24.30 -15.79 -13.72
CA ALA A 82 -25.06 -17.00 -13.37
C ALA A 82 -25.26 -17.16 -11.86
N GLY A 83 -24.90 -16.17 -11.02
CA GLY A 83 -25.15 -16.16 -9.57
C GLY A 83 -23.96 -16.63 -8.72
N GLN A 84 -22.77 -16.90 -9.28
CA GLN A 84 -21.60 -17.34 -8.52
C GLN A 84 -20.87 -16.14 -7.90
N PHE A 85 -21.52 -15.39 -6.99
CA PHE A 85 -21.01 -14.14 -6.41
C PHE A 85 -19.78 -14.31 -5.51
N TRP A 86 -19.48 -15.53 -5.02
CA TRP A 86 -18.24 -15.81 -4.29
C TRP A 86 -16.99 -15.48 -5.11
N ARG A 87 -17.08 -15.50 -6.43
CA ARG A 87 -16.01 -15.12 -7.36
C ARG A 87 -15.62 -13.64 -7.32
N LEU A 88 -16.33 -12.82 -6.56
CA LEU A 88 -15.91 -11.45 -6.24
C LEU A 88 -14.97 -11.42 -5.03
N LEU A 89 -14.96 -12.46 -4.19
CA LEU A 89 -14.13 -12.56 -3.00
C LEU A 89 -12.99 -13.57 -3.14
N THR A 90 -13.28 -14.77 -3.64
CA THR A 90 -12.33 -15.89 -3.67
C THR A 90 -11.05 -15.64 -4.49
N PRO A 91 -11.03 -14.77 -5.55
CA PRO A 91 -9.82 -14.51 -6.31
C PRO A 91 -8.64 -14.03 -5.46
N VAL A 92 -8.88 -13.34 -4.33
CA VAL A 92 -7.80 -12.79 -3.48
C VAL A 92 -6.90 -13.87 -2.85
N LEU A 93 -7.33 -15.13 -2.83
CA LEU A 93 -6.56 -16.26 -2.33
C LEU A 93 -5.85 -17.05 -3.43
N LEU A 94 -6.22 -16.84 -4.69
CA LEU A 94 -5.75 -17.63 -5.84
C LEU A 94 -4.61 -16.91 -6.57
N HIS A 95 -3.68 -17.67 -7.14
CA HIS A 95 -2.54 -17.10 -7.85
C HIS A 95 -2.20 -17.93 -9.10
N GLY A 96 -1.86 -17.22 -10.19
CA GLY A 96 -1.62 -17.85 -11.50
C GLY A 96 -0.19 -18.32 -11.72
N SER A 97 0.78 -17.95 -10.87
CA SER A 97 2.18 -18.36 -11.00
C SER A 97 2.97 -18.13 -9.70
N VAL A 98 4.13 -18.79 -9.60
CA VAL A 98 5.06 -18.63 -8.48
C VAL A 98 5.51 -17.16 -8.32
N LEU A 99 5.79 -16.47 -9.43
CA LEU A 99 6.16 -15.05 -9.38
C LEU A 99 5.00 -14.18 -8.92
N HIS A 100 3.77 -14.50 -9.36
CA HIS A 100 2.58 -13.76 -8.98
C HIS A 100 2.31 -13.85 -7.47
N ILE A 101 2.32 -15.05 -6.89
CA ILE A 101 2.17 -15.18 -5.43
C ILE A 101 3.36 -14.58 -4.70
N GLY A 102 4.58 -14.74 -5.21
CA GLY A 102 5.79 -14.18 -4.62
C GLY A 102 5.71 -12.66 -4.44
N PHE A 103 5.34 -11.93 -5.50
CA PHE A 103 5.18 -10.47 -5.41
C PHE A 103 4.02 -10.04 -4.49
N ASN A 104 2.90 -10.74 -4.54
CA ASN A 104 1.77 -10.43 -3.66
C ASN A 104 2.12 -10.66 -2.18
N MET A 105 2.72 -11.79 -1.85
CA MET A 105 3.11 -12.11 -0.46
C MET A 105 4.21 -11.17 0.03
N TYR A 106 5.17 -10.82 -0.82
CA TYR A 106 6.19 -9.81 -0.50
C TYR A 106 5.54 -8.44 -0.18
N ALA A 107 4.61 -7.98 -1.00
CA ALA A 107 3.91 -6.72 -0.76
C ALA A 107 3.09 -6.76 0.53
N LEU A 108 2.30 -7.82 0.75
CA LEU A 108 1.51 -8.00 1.95
C LEU A 108 2.38 -8.07 3.22
N TYR A 109 3.50 -8.78 3.16
CA TYR A 109 4.46 -8.87 4.27
C TYR A 109 5.07 -7.52 4.64
N ASN A 110 5.38 -6.67 3.65
CA ASN A 110 6.00 -5.36 3.89
C ASN A 110 5.00 -4.31 4.41
N ILE A 111 3.78 -4.29 3.87
CA ILE A 111 2.79 -3.24 4.15
C ILE A 111 1.86 -3.64 5.30
N GLY A 112 1.43 -4.90 5.32
CA GLY A 112 0.41 -5.42 6.21
C GLY A 112 0.70 -5.22 7.70
N PRO A 113 1.90 -5.58 8.21
CA PRO A 113 2.19 -5.50 9.63
C PRO A 113 2.07 -4.09 10.21
N SER A 114 2.43 -3.07 9.44
CA SER A 114 2.30 -1.68 9.90
C SER A 114 0.85 -1.24 9.97
N LEU A 115 0.02 -1.67 9.04
CA LEU A 115 -1.41 -1.35 8.99
C LEU A 115 -2.19 -2.11 10.06
N GLU A 116 -1.94 -3.42 10.22
CA GLU A 116 -2.61 -4.22 11.24
C GLU A 116 -2.29 -3.71 12.65
N ARG A 117 -1.05 -3.32 12.93
CA ARG A 117 -0.69 -2.69 14.21
C ARG A 117 -1.38 -1.36 14.46
N LYS A 118 -1.61 -0.57 13.40
CA LYS A 118 -2.26 0.74 13.50
C LYS A 118 -3.78 0.65 13.67
N TYR A 119 -4.42 -0.17 12.84
CA TYR A 119 -5.88 -0.25 12.78
C TYR A 119 -6.46 -1.35 13.66
N GLY A 120 -5.64 -2.37 14.00
CA GLY A 120 -6.10 -3.60 14.64
C GLY A 120 -6.53 -4.66 13.63
N ILE A 121 -6.75 -5.88 14.13
CA ILE A 121 -7.01 -7.07 13.31
C ILE A 121 -8.24 -6.91 12.42
N TRP A 122 -9.39 -6.55 13.01
CA TRP A 122 -10.65 -6.51 12.28
C TRP A 122 -10.75 -5.40 11.24
N PRO A 123 -10.37 -4.14 11.54
CA PRO A 123 -10.32 -3.10 10.51
C PRO A 123 -9.32 -3.40 9.40
N PHE A 124 -8.16 -4.00 9.72
CA PHE A 124 -7.20 -4.43 8.71
C PHE A 124 -7.81 -5.49 7.78
N LEU A 125 -8.44 -6.53 8.34
CA LEU A 125 -9.12 -7.56 7.56
C LEU A 125 -10.24 -6.98 6.70
N ALA A 126 -11.05 -6.07 7.27
CA ALA A 126 -12.11 -5.40 6.54
C ALA A 126 -11.57 -4.60 5.34
N LEU A 127 -10.49 -3.82 5.52
CA LEU A 127 -9.84 -3.09 4.43
C LEU A 127 -9.33 -4.04 3.33
N TYR A 128 -8.70 -5.15 3.71
CA TYR A 128 -8.23 -6.17 2.77
C TYR A 128 -9.39 -6.77 1.96
N LEU A 129 -10.46 -7.20 2.63
CA LEU A 129 -11.61 -7.82 1.97
C LEU A 129 -12.40 -6.82 1.11
N ILE A 130 -12.63 -5.61 1.61
CA ILE A 130 -13.33 -4.56 0.85
C ILE A 130 -12.55 -4.19 -0.40
N GLY A 131 -11.22 -3.95 -0.28
CA GLY A 131 -10.38 -3.67 -1.44
C GLY A 131 -10.40 -4.82 -2.47
N GLY A 132 -10.37 -6.07 -1.99
CA GLY A 132 -10.47 -7.26 -2.85
C GLY A 132 -11.81 -7.36 -3.57
N VAL A 133 -12.91 -7.28 -2.83
CA VAL A 133 -14.27 -7.37 -3.40
C VAL A 133 -14.55 -6.21 -4.36
N TRP A 134 -14.20 -4.98 -3.95
CA TRP A 134 -14.43 -3.80 -4.79
C TRP A 134 -13.58 -3.82 -6.06
N GLY A 135 -12.31 -4.23 -5.95
CA GLY A 135 -11.44 -4.43 -7.11
C GLY A 135 -12.00 -5.46 -8.08
N ASN A 136 -12.39 -6.64 -7.59
CA ASN A 136 -12.97 -7.69 -8.43
C ASN A 136 -14.33 -7.25 -9.01
N THR A 137 -15.11 -6.43 -8.29
CA THR A 137 -16.37 -5.88 -8.79
C THR A 137 -16.12 -4.91 -9.95
N LEU A 138 -15.17 -4.00 -9.81
CA LEU A 138 -14.84 -3.07 -10.90
C LEU A 138 -14.27 -3.83 -12.11
N SER A 139 -13.44 -4.83 -11.87
CA SER A 139 -12.97 -5.73 -12.92
C SER A 139 -14.12 -6.49 -13.61
N PHE A 140 -15.10 -7.00 -12.86
CA PHE A 140 -16.28 -7.64 -13.40
C PHE A 140 -17.07 -6.71 -14.34
N LEU A 141 -17.17 -5.42 -13.98
CA LEU A 141 -17.93 -4.44 -14.75
C LEU A 141 -17.20 -3.97 -16.02
N LEU A 142 -15.86 -3.85 -15.97
CA LEU A 142 -15.07 -3.14 -16.97
C LEU A 142 -14.09 -4.04 -17.75
N SER A 143 -13.82 -5.28 -17.29
CA SER A 143 -12.94 -6.22 -17.95
C SER A 143 -13.65 -7.53 -18.24
N PRO A 144 -13.66 -8.02 -19.51
CA PRO A 144 -14.22 -9.32 -19.84
C PRO A 144 -13.32 -10.48 -19.40
N ASN A 145 -12.04 -10.22 -19.16
CA ASN A 145 -11.03 -11.25 -18.93
C ASN A 145 -11.17 -11.86 -17.53
N PRO A 146 -10.97 -13.18 -17.38
CA PRO A 146 -10.84 -13.80 -16.07
C PRO A 146 -9.65 -13.22 -15.29
N SER A 147 -9.75 -13.15 -13.97
CA SER A 147 -8.65 -12.68 -13.12
C SER A 147 -8.65 -13.35 -11.75
N LEU A 148 -7.47 -13.38 -11.14
CA LEU A 148 -7.21 -13.90 -9.81
C LEU A 148 -5.95 -13.24 -9.23
N GLY A 149 -5.84 -13.20 -7.91
CA GLY A 149 -4.69 -12.60 -7.21
C GLY A 149 -5.10 -11.73 -6.02
N ALA A 150 -4.25 -11.68 -5.00
CA ALA A 150 -4.42 -10.82 -3.84
C ALA A 150 -4.18 -9.33 -4.15
N SER A 151 -3.71 -9.00 -5.34
CA SER A 151 -3.24 -7.65 -5.69
C SER A 151 -4.31 -6.56 -5.53
N THR A 152 -5.58 -6.85 -5.83
CA THR A 152 -6.70 -5.92 -5.63
C THR A 152 -6.83 -5.51 -4.16
N ALA A 153 -6.79 -6.49 -3.26
CA ALA A 153 -6.85 -6.26 -1.81
C ALA A 153 -5.60 -5.54 -1.28
N ILE A 154 -4.41 -5.92 -1.77
CA ILE A 154 -3.14 -5.30 -1.37
C ILE A 154 -3.08 -3.84 -1.83
N ILE A 155 -3.54 -3.53 -3.03
CA ILE A 155 -3.63 -2.15 -3.52
C ILE A 155 -4.61 -1.33 -2.68
N GLY A 156 -5.72 -1.92 -2.21
CA GLY A 156 -6.62 -1.30 -1.24
C GLY A 156 -5.91 -0.95 0.08
N LEU A 157 -5.06 -1.85 0.58
CA LEU A 157 -4.22 -1.56 1.77
C LEU A 157 -3.21 -0.44 1.50
N ILE A 158 -2.61 -0.38 0.30
CA ILE A 158 -1.70 0.70 -0.11
C ILE A 158 -2.45 2.05 -0.14
N ALA A 159 -3.67 2.07 -0.69
CA ALA A 159 -4.52 3.25 -0.68
C ALA A 159 -4.85 3.71 0.75
N ALA A 160 -5.25 2.79 1.62
CA ALA A 160 -5.52 3.08 3.03
C ALA A 160 -4.29 3.64 3.76
N GLN A 161 -3.09 3.14 3.46
CA GLN A 161 -1.84 3.68 3.99
C GLN A 161 -1.58 5.10 3.46
N GLY A 162 -1.82 5.35 2.19
CA GLY A 162 -1.71 6.70 1.59
C GLY A 162 -2.65 7.70 2.26
N VAL A 163 -3.92 7.32 2.45
CA VAL A 163 -4.92 8.14 3.16
C VAL A 163 -4.49 8.40 4.61
N TYR A 164 -3.97 7.39 5.31
CA TYR A 164 -3.45 7.57 6.67
C TYR A 164 -2.30 8.60 6.72
N ILE A 165 -1.32 8.47 5.84
CA ILE A 165 -0.17 9.40 5.77
C ILE A 165 -0.67 10.81 5.45
N TYR A 166 -1.58 10.95 4.48
CA TYR A 166 -2.12 12.25 4.07
C TYR A 166 -2.90 12.93 5.21
N LYS A 167 -3.77 12.20 5.91
CA LYS A 167 -4.53 12.74 7.05
C LYS A 167 -3.62 13.15 8.21
N ASN A 168 -2.51 12.44 8.43
CA ASN A 168 -1.57 12.71 9.51
C ASN A 168 -0.34 13.51 9.06
N ARG A 169 -0.36 14.13 7.90
CA ARG A 169 0.81 14.81 7.31
C ARG A 169 1.40 15.92 8.19
N TYR A 170 0.57 16.61 8.95
CA TYR A 170 1.05 17.65 9.88
C TYR A 170 1.80 17.05 11.08
N LEU A 171 1.37 15.90 11.58
CA LEU A 171 2.06 15.17 12.66
C LEU A 171 3.36 14.52 12.17
N LEU A 172 3.38 14.03 10.92
CA LEU A 172 4.53 13.42 10.30
C LEU A 172 5.56 14.46 9.82
N GLY A 173 5.16 15.73 9.68
CA GLY A 173 6.02 16.82 9.24
C GLY A 173 6.73 16.53 7.92
N PRO A 174 8.05 16.81 7.81
CA PRO A 174 8.81 16.62 6.57
C PRO A 174 8.82 15.18 6.03
N ALA A 175 8.58 14.18 6.90
CA ALA A 175 8.56 12.76 6.50
C ALA A 175 7.32 12.39 5.68
N ALA A 176 6.23 13.15 5.76
CA ALA A 176 4.99 12.82 5.05
C ALA A 176 5.15 12.83 3.53
N ARG A 177 5.86 13.82 2.99
CA ARG A 177 6.04 13.99 1.52
C ARG A 177 6.74 12.80 0.86
N PRO A 178 7.93 12.35 1.31
CA PRO A 178 8.60 11.20 0.70
C PRO A 178 7.78 9.91 0.85
N LEU A 179 7.04 9.73 1.96
CA LEU A 179 6.17 8.58 2.12
C LEU A 179 5.01 8.58 1.11
N LEU A 180 4.36 9.73 0.87
CA LEU A 180 3.31 9.84 -0.14
C LEU A 180 3.84 9.63 -1.56
N ILE A 181 5.02 10.16 -1.87
CA ILE A 181 5.68 9.93 -3.16
C ILE A 181 5.95 8.43 -3.36
N ASN A 182 6.43 7.73 -2.33
CA ASN A 182 6.66 6.29 -2.40
C ASN A 182 5.35 5.52 -2.67
N ILE A 183 4.26 5.84 -1.98
CA ILE A 183 2.94 5.26 -2.24
C ILE A 183 2.50 5.52 -3.69
N ALA A 184 2.62 6.76 -4.16
CA ALA A 184 2.25 7.13 -5.53
C ALA A 184 3.10 6.35 -6.57
N MET A 185 4.40 6.18 -6.33
CA MET A 185 5.27 5.39 -7.20
C MET A 185 4.88 3.91 -7.21
N ILE A 186 4.59 3.32 -6.06
CA ILE A 186 4.14 1.91 -5.98
C ILE A 186 2.85 1.74 -6.80
N VAL A 187 1.89 2.64 -6.64
CA VAL A 187 0.63 2.62 -7.41
C VAL A 187 0.91 2.76 -8.90
N ALA A 188 1.72 3.76 -9.30
CA ALA A 188 2.04 4.01 -10.70
C ALA A 188 2.71 2.78 -11.35
N VAL A 189 3.69 2.17 -10.69
CA VAL A 189 4.37 0.96 -11.18
C VAL A 189 3.38 -0.19 -11.33
N ASN A 190 2.49 -0.42 -10.35
CA ASN A 190 1.48 -1.48 -10.44
C ASN A 190 0.51 -1.25 -11.61
N LEU A 191 0.05 -0.02 -11.84
CA LEU A 191 -0.82 0.32 -12.97
C LEU A 191 -0.09 0.22 -14.32
N MET A 192 1.19 0.57 -14.38
CA MET A 192 2.02 0.38 -15.58
C MET A 192 2.23 -1.10 -15.90
N LEU A 193 2.53 -1.92 -14.88
CA LEU A 193 2.61 -3.37 -15.06
C LEU A 193 1.27 -3.94 -15.50
N GLY A 194 0.15 -3.37 -15.04
CA GLY A 194 -1.21 -3.69 -15.44
C GLY A 194 -1.54 -3.44 -16.91
N LEU A 195 -0.66 -2.76 -17.67
CA LEU A 195 -0.80 -2.64 -19.14
C LEU A 195 -0.37 -3.92 -19.86
N ASN A 196 0.33 -4.84 -19.19
CA ASN A 196 0.69 -6.12 -19.79
C ASN A 196 -0.52 -7.06 -19.85
N PRO A 197 -0.65 -7.85 -20.94
CA PRO A 197 -1.67 -8.87 -21.03
C PRO A 197 -1.59 -9.85 -19.84
N GLY A 198 -2.73 -10.18 -19.26
CA GLY A 198 -2.81 -11.10 -18.11
C GLY A 198 -2.79 -10.43 -16.75
N ILE A 199 -2.61 -9.11 -16.65
CA ILE A 199 -2.75 -8.35 -15.42
C ILE A 199 -4.07 -7.56 -15.44
N ASP A 200 -4.84 -7.66 -14.37
CA ASP A 200 -6.16 -7.03 -14.25
C ASP A 200 -6.06 -5.59 -13.73
N ASN A 201 -5.86 -4.66 -14.66
CA ASN A 201 -5.70 -3.25 -14.30
C ASN A 201 -6.99 -2.62 -13.73
N TRP A 202 -8.16 -3.08 -14.19
CA TRP A 202 -9.43 -2.61 -13.63
C TRP A 202 -9.63 -3.08 -12.20
N GLY A 203 -9.18 -4.30 -11.90
CA GLY A 203 -9.11 -4.79 -10.52
C GLY A 203 -8.20 -3.94 -9.64
N HIS A 204 -7.03 -3.54 -10.14
CA HIS A 204 -6.11 -2.65 -9.42
C HIS A 204 -6.73 -1.26 -9.16
N ILE A 205 -7.36 -0.65 -10.17
CA ILE A 205 -8.05 0.64 -10.03
C ILE A 205 -9.18 0.52 -9.01
N GLY A 206 -9.98 -0.55 -9.08
CA GLY A 206 -11.05 -0.78 -8.11
C GLY A 206 -10.54 -0.95 -6.68
N GLY A 207 -9.39 -1.61 -6.50
CA GLY A 207 -8.75 -1.71 -5.19
C GLY A 207 -8.31 -0.37 -4.60
N LEU A 208 -7.96 0.62 -5.44
CA LEU A 208 -7.57 1.98 -5.01
C LEU A 208 -8.75 2.82 -4.52
N LEU A 209 -9.97 2.58 -5.00
CA LEU A 209 -11.19 3.35 -4.72
C LEU A 209 -11.86 2.91 -3.42
#